data_f07f8765eb58e73e1594cc4ac8089fa6
#
_entry.id   f07f8765eb58e73e1594cc4ac8089fa6
#
_cell.length_a   1.000
_cell.length_b   1.000
_cell.length_c   1.000
_cell.angle_alpha   90.00
_cell.angle_beta   90.00
_cell.angle_gamma   90.00
#
_symmetry.space_group_name_H-M   'P 1'
#
loop_
_entity.id
_entity.type
_entity.pdbx_description
1 polymer ?
#
loop_
_entity_poly.entity_id
_entity_poly.type
_entity_poly.pdbx_seq_one_letter_code
_entity_poly.pdbx_strand_id
1 'polypeptide(L)'
;MNTYVSQMKDVLSGFYPQMKRKREEKAEAKERYSADVAAQEIDRIDREATALRNATMDKLQQLHDEGVAQAQRWGNLDGSMITDDINLLKGGFDLDCQQVENLVERYRSNGTMMTAIDSYAGSHGMIGMNIPTVDKKVKAWEVVLLNAKDIMDMCISGTVGWMGGESADKSIRDMIDRFGTSQNPGSGLDIAYKMLEQ
;
A
#
# COMPACT_ATOMS: atom_id res chain seq x y z
N MET A 1 2.85 10.74 -4.21
CA MET A 1 2.79 9.27 -3.94
C MET A 1 4.10 8.84 -3.30
N ASN A 2 4.05 8.03 -2.25
CA ASN A 2 5.24 7.50 -1.56
C ASN A 2 6.11 6.65 -2.51
N THR A 3 7.43 6.78 -2.43
CA THR A 3 8.38 6.09 -3.32
C THR A 3 8.23 4.57 -3.29
N TYR A 4 8.06 3.97 -2.10
CA TYR A 4 7.90 2.52 -1.97
C TYR A 4 6.55 2.03 -2.52
N VAL A 5 5.47 2.82 -2.36
CA VAL A 5 4.17 2.52 -2.98
C VAL A 5 4.28 2.54 -4.50
N SER A 6 5.03 3.52 -5.07
CA SER A 6 5.32 3.55 -6.51
C SER A 6 6.08 2.30 -6.98
N GLN A 7 7.11 1.89 -6.23
CA GLN A 7 7.86 0.69 -6.55
C GLN A 7 7.01 -0.59 -6.44
N MET A 8 6.10 -0.68 -5.48
CA MET A 8 5.14 -1.79 -5.40
C MET A 8 4.23 -1.84 -6.65
N LYS A 9 3.77 -0.68 -7.12
CA LYS A 9 3.02 -0.58 -8.37
C LYS A 9 3.82 -1.10 -9.56
N ASP A 10 5.09 -0.72 -9.66
CA ASP A 10 5.97 -1.17 -10.75
C ASP A 10 6.18 -2.70 -10.70
N VAL A 11 6.34 -3.26 -9.51
CA VAL A 11 6.42 -4.72 -9.30
C VAL A 11 5.14 -5.42 -9.79
N LEU A 12 3.95 -4.92 -9.43
CA LEU A 12 2.67 -5.49 -9.88
C LEU A 12 2.49 -5.33 -11.40
N SER A 13 2.89 -4.18 -11.96
CA SER A 13 2.84 -3.91 -13.40
C SER A 13 3.72 -4.87 -14.20
N GLY A 14 4.87 -5.27 -13.66
CA GLY A 14 5.76 -6.27 -14.27
C GLY A 14 5.28 -7.70 -14.08
N PHE A 15 4.60 -8.00 -12.98
CA PHE A 15 4.09 -9.33 -12.64
C PHE A 15 2.88 -9.72 -13.50
N TYR A 16 1.94 -8.81 -13.71
CA TYR A 16 0.69 -9.08 -14.42
C TYR A 16 0.87 -9.71 -15.81
N PRO A 17 1.65 -9.12 -16.74
CA PRO A 17 1.80 -9.68 -18.09
C PRO A 17 2.47 -11.06 -18.08
N GLN A 18 3.38 -11.32 -17.16
CA GLN A 18 4.03 -12.62 -17.03
C GLN A 18 3.04 -13.69 -16.56
N MET A 19 2.20 -13.38 -15.56
CA MET A 19 1.16 -14.32 -15.10
C MET A 19 0.06 -14.53 -16.14
N LYS A 20 -0.33 -13.48 -16.87
CA LYS A 20 -1.26 -13.62 -17.99
C LYS A 20 -0.73 -14.60 -19.02
N ARG A 21 0.53 -14.44 -19.43
CA ARG A 21 1.19 -15.36 -20.36
C ARG A 21 1.21 -16.81 -19.83
N LYS A 22 1.46 -17.04 -18.54
CA LYS A 22 1.42 -18.39 -17.96
C LYS A 22 0.02 -19.01 -18.01
N ARG A 23 -1.04 -18.23 -17.84
CA ARG A 23 -2.42 -18.71 -18.02
C ARG A 23 -2.70 -19.08 -19.48
N GLU A 24 -2.23 -18.27 -20.43
CA GLU A 24 -2.37 -18.54 -21.87
C GLU A 24 -1.59 -19.80 -22.28
N GLU A 25 -0.34 -19.94 -21.86
CA GLU A 25 0.49 -21.14 -22.10
C GLU A 25 -0.18 -22.42 -21.58
N LYS A 26 -0.84 -22.38 -20.41
CA LYS A 26 -1.61 -23.50 -19.87
C LYS A 26 -2.83 -23.85 -20.71
N ALA A 27 -3.56 -22.85 -21.20
CA ALA A 27 -4.71 -23.07 -22.07
C ALA A 27 -4.25 -23.72 -23.39
N GLU A 28 -3.19 -23.20 -24.02
CA GLU A 28 -2.62 -23.76 -25.24
C GLU A 28 -2.11 -25.19 -25.04
N ALA A 29 -1.49 -25.51 -23.90
CA ALA A 29 -1.01 -26.86 -23.63
C ALA A 29 -2.14 -27.89 -23.63
N LYS A 30 -3.30 -27.53 -23.05
CA LYS A 30 -4.49 -28.39 -23.04
C LYS A 30 -5.07 -28.63 -24.41
N GLU A 31 -4.96 -27.69 -25.33
CA GLU A 31 -5.52 -27.79 -26.69
C GLU A 31 -4.60 -28.52 -27.67
N ARG A 32 -3.26 -28.34 -27.47
CA ARG A 32 -2.28 -28.83 -28.47
C ARG A 32 -1.70 -30.21 -28.22
N TYR A 33 -1.68 -30.66 -26.96
CA TYR A 33 -1.00 -31.90 -26.59
C TYR A 33 -1.95 -33.01 -26.16
N SER A 34 -1.48 -34.25 -26.25
CA SER A 34 -2.17 -35.41 -25.60
C SER A 34 -2.19 -35.18 -24.08
N ALA A 35 -3.13 -35.84 -23.40
CA ALA A 35 -3.36 -35.64 -21.97
C ALA A 35 -2.09 -35.77 -21.12
N ASP A 36 -1.25 -36.78 -21.40
CA ASP A 36 -0.05 -37.04 -20.61
C ASP A 36 1.03 -35.95 -20.83
N VAL A 37 1.21 -35.49 -22.09
CA VAL A 37 2.15 -34.42 -22.42
C VAL A 37 1.66 -33.06 -21.89
N ALA A 38 0.34 -32.82 -22.03
CA ALA A 38 -0.26 -31.60 -21.48
C ALA A 38 -0.09 -31.52 -19.96
N ALA A 39 -0.26 -32.65 -19.24
CA ALA A 39 -0.05 -32.68 -17.79
C ALA A 39 1.39 -32.32 -17.38
N GLN A 40 2.38 -32.85 -18.07
CA GLN A 40 3.80 -32.55 -17.82
C GLN A 40 4.12 -31.08 -18.09
N GLU A 41 3.59 -30.52 -19.17
CA GLU A 41 3.84 -29.13 -19.55
C GLU A 41 3.13 -28.16 -18.58
N ILE A 42 1.90 -28.48 -18.17
CA ILE A 42 1.16 -27.71 -17.14
C ILE A 42 1.94 -27.72 -15.82
N ASP A 43 2.47 -28.88 -15.39
CA ASP A 43 3.26 -28.97 -14.17
C ASP A 43 4.56 -28.10 -14.23
N ARG A 44 5.20 -28.05 -15.39
CA ARG A 44 6.34 -27.13 -15.62
C ARG A 44 5.91 -25.68 -15.48
N ILE A 45 4.83 -25.27 -16.16
CA ILE A 45 4.30 -23.91 -16.12
C ILE A 45 3.90 -23.53 -14.70
N ASP A 46 3.29 -24.45 -13.93
CA ASP A 46 2.90 -24.21 -12.54
C ASP A 46 4.08 -23.98 -11.62
N ARG A 47 5.17 -24.71 -11.80
CA ARG A 47 6.41 -24.47 -11.07
C ARG A 47 6.99 -23.09 -11.38
N GLU A 48 7.02 -22.70 -12.63
CA GLU A 48 7.51 -21.38 -13.05
C GLU A 48 6.61 -20.25 -12.51
N ALA A 49 5.28 -20.42 -12.58
CA ALA A 49 4.33 -19.47 -12.04
C ALA A 49 4.47 -19.31 -10.52
N THR A 50 4.70 -20.43 -9.82
CA THR A 50 4.93 -20.45 -8.38
C THR A 50 6.23 -19.73 -8.01
N ALA A 51 7.31 -19.97 -8.75
CA ALA A 51 8.58 -19.27 -8.54
C ALA A 51 8.44 -17.76 -8.76
N LEU A 52 7.76 -17.35 -9.83
CA LEU A 52 7.47 -15.94 -10.12
C LEU A 52 6.63 -15.29 -9.01
N ARG A 53 5.59 -15.99 -8.54
CA ARG A 53 4.75 -15.54 -7.42
C ARG A 53 5.58 -15.29 -6.17
N ASN A 54 6.42 -16.26 -5.80
CA ASN A 54 7.24 -16.16 -4.59
C ASN A 54 8.23 -14.99 -4.68
N ALA A 55 8.95 -14.86 -5.79
CA ALA A 55 9.89 -13.74 -5.99
C ALA A 55 9.18 -12.38 -5.94
N THR A 56 7.98 -12.29 -6.50
CA THR A 56 7.17 -11.06 -6.46
C THR A 56 6.71 -10.75 -5.03
N MET A 57 6.25 -11.77 -4.29
CA MET A 57 5.84 -11.63 -2.89
C MET A 57 7.00 -11.16 -2.00
N ASP A 58 8.19 -11.76 -2.17
CA ASP A 58 9.38 -11.37 -1.42
C ASP A 58 9.75 -9.91 -1.67
N LYS A 59 9.61 -9.45 -2.94
CA LYS A 59 9.88 -8.06 -3.30
C LYS A 59 8.85 -7.10 -2.70
N LEU A 60 7.57 -7.44 -2.74
CA LEU A 60 6.51 -6.63 -2.10
C LEU A 60 6.71 -6.55 -0.58
N GLN A 61 7.09 -7.67 0.06
CA GLN A 61 7.38 -7.72 1.49
C GLN A 61 8.61 -6.86 1.84
N GLN A 62 9.67 -6.94 1.04
CA GLN A 62 10.85 -6.09 1.22
C GLN A 62 10.49 -4.60 1.18
N LEU A 63 9.71 -4.18 0.18
CA LEU A 63 9.28 -2.77 0.04
C LEU A 63 8.40 -2.31 1.21
N HIS A 64 7.53 -3.20 1.69
CA HIS A 64 6.75 -2.96 2.90
C HIS A 64 7.65 -2.73 4.12
N ASP A 65 8.61 -3.62 4.35
CA ASP A 65 9.50 -3.56 5.52
C ASP A 65 10.39 -2.30 5.48
N GLU A 66 10.86 -1.91 4.31
CA GLU A 66 11.58 -0.65 4.10
C GLU A 66 10.69 0.57 4.39
N GLY A 67 9.41 0.53 3.97
CA GLY A 67 8.43 1.57 4.26
C GLY A 67 8.10 1.66 5.76
N VAL A 68 7.93 0.53 6.43
CA VAL A 68 7.74 0.47 7.89
C VAL A 68 8.95 1.04 8.61
N ALA A 69 10.18 0.65 8.21
CA ALA A 69 11.40 1.19 8.79
C ALA A 69 11.52 2.72 8.57
N GLN A 70 11.06 3.23 7.42
CA GLN A 70 10.99 4.67 7.18
C GLN A 70 10.00 5.36 8.14
N ALA A 71 8.81 4.76 8.34
CA ALA A 71 7.81 5.29 9.28
C ALA A 71 8.33 5.32 10.72
N GLN A 72 9.06 4.29 11.13
CA GLN A 72 9.70 4.22 12.45
C GLN A 72 10.77 5.31 12.62
N ARG A 73 11.65 5.50 11.61
CA ARG A 73 12.66 6.58 11.63
C ARG A 73 12.02 7.97 11.68
N TRP A 74 10.94 8.18 10.94
CA TRP A 74 10.17 9.43 10.96
C TRP A 74 9.62 9.73 12.36
N GLY A 75 9.22 8.70 13.12
CA GLY A 75 8.71 8.86 14.50
C GLY A 75 9.77 9.04 15.58
N ASN A 76 11.06 8.97 15.24
CA ASN A 76 12.12 9.23 16.20
C ASN A 76 12.07 10.70 16.65
N LEU A 77 11.98 10.91 17.96
CA LEU A 77 11.95 12.25 18.53
C LEU A 77 13.31 12.92 18.36
N ASP A 78 13.31 14.10 17.76
CA ASP A 78 14.49 14.93 17.57
C ASP A 78 14.21 16.36 18.05
N GLY A 79 14.89 16.77 19.13
CA GLY A 79 14.71 18.10 19.71
C GLY A 79 15.04 19.26 18.74
N SER A 80 15.91 19.02 17.74
CA SER A 80 16.21 20.01 16.71
C SER A 80 15.06 20.27 15.74
N MET A 81 14.09 19.34 15.68
CA MET A 81 12.88 19.43 14.86
C MET A 81 11.72 20.14 15.56
N ILE A 82 11.91 20.56 16.80
CA ILE A 82 10.90 21.34 17.54
C ILE A 82 10.95 22.80 17.04
N THR A 83 9.77 23.30 16.68
CA THR A 83 9.59 24.68 16.22
C THR A 83 8.91 25.53 17.28
N ASP A 84 8.91 26.86 17.08
CA ASP A 84 8.27 27.80 18.00
C ASP A 84 6.77 27.57 18.18
N ASP A 85 6.10 26.93 17.19
CA ASP A 85 4.69 26.55 17.28
C ASP A 85 4.40 25.53 18.39
N ILE A 86 5.42 24.89 18.97
CA ILE A 86 5.27 24.06 20.19
C ILE A 86 4.68 24.87 21.35
N ASN A 87 4.93 26.19 21.38
CA ASN A 87 4.40 27.08 22.42
C ASN A 87 2.88 27.26 22.32
N LEU A 88 2.29 27.12 21.11
CA LEU A 88 0.84 27.10 20.93
C LEU A 88 0.21 25.87 21.59
N LEU A 89 0.90 24.72 21.52
CA LEU A 89 0.43 23.46 22.10
C LEU A 89 0.65 23.36 23.61
N LYS A 90 1.65 24.07 24.15
CA LYS A 90 2.03 24.05 25.57
C LYS A 90 1.52 25.27 26.35
N GLY A 91 1.23 26.36 25.65
CA GLY A 91 0.96 27.68 26.26
C GLY A 91 -0.47 27.86 26.78
N GLY A 92 -1.29 26.82 26.85
CA GLY A 92 -2.67 26.90 27.34
C GLY A 92 -3.64 27.62 26.39
N PHE A 93 -3.29 27.67 25.09
CA PHE A 93 -4.20 28.13 24.05
C PHE A 93 -5.21 27.01 23.74
N ASP A 94 -6.51 27.34 23.72
CA ASP A 94 -7.56 26.44 23.23
C ASP A 94 -7.62 26.54 21.70
N LEU A 95 -6.85 25.67 21.01
CA LEU A 95 -6.91 25.58 19.56
C LEU A 95 -8.17 24.82 19.15
N ASP A 96 -8.87 25.32 18.15
CA ASP A 96 -9.98 24.57 17.52
C ASP A 96 -9.47 23.48 16.56
N CYS A 97 -10.39 22.59 16.12
CA CYS A 97 -10.04 21.49 15.22
C CYS A 97 -9.38 21.97 13.92
N GLN A 98 -9.85 23.10 13.36
CA GLN A 98 -9.29 23.63 12.11
C GLN A 98 -7.85 24.13 12.29
N GLN A 99 -7.56 24.76 13.43
CA GLN A 99 -6.21 25.21 13.77
C GLN A 99 -5.26 24.03 13.96
N VAL A 100 -5.73 22.95 14.61
CA VAL A 100 -4.94 21.72 14.76
C VAL A 100 -4.73 21.03 13.40
N GLU A 101 -5.74 20.97 12.52
CA GLU A 101 -5.59 20.46 11.15
C GLU A 101 -4.54 21.25 10.35
N ASN A 102 -4.53 22.57 10.48
CA ASN A 102 -3.52 23.42 9.83
C ASN A 102 -2.10 23.12 10.35
N LEU A 103 -1.94 22.80 11.64
CA LEU A 103 -0.65 22.36 12.19
C LEU A 103 -0.27 20.99 11.67
N VAL A 104 -1.22 20.04 11.58
CA VAL A 104 -1.00 18.71 10.97
C VAL A 104 -0.48 18.84 9.53
N GLU A 105 -1.12 19.66 8.71
CA GLU A 105 -0.68 19.85 7.32
C GLU A 105 0.71 20.49 7.25
N ARG A 106 0.98 21.52 8.08
CA ARG A 106 2.28 22.22 8.14
C ARG A 106 3.42 21.29 8.55
N TYR A 107 3.18 20.42 9.50
CA TYR A 107 4.22 19.57 10.12
C TYR A 107 4.15 18.10 9.71
N ARG A 108 3.45 17.74 8.64
CA ARG A 108 3.24 16.35 8.19
C ARG A 108 4.53 15.55 8.04
N SER A 109 5.63 16.17 7.62
CA SER A 109 6.94 15.54 7.49
C SER A 109 7.76 15.50 8.80
N ASN A 110 7.30 16.17 9.87
CA ASN A 110 8.01 16.33 11.14
C ASN A 110 7.38 15.45 12.21
N GLY A 111 7.93 14.24 12.42
CA GLY A 111 7.39 13.27 13.39
C GLY A 111 7.40 13.78 14.83
N THR A 112 8.40 14.60 15.22
CA THR A 112 8.48 15.20 16.56
C THR A 112 7.31 16.15 16.81
N MET A 113 7.03 17.05 15.87
CA MET A 113 5.90 17.97 15.98
C MET A 113 4.56 17.23 15.90
N MET A 114 4.45 16.17 15.03
CA MET A 114 3.24 15.34 14.96
C MET A 114 2.92 14.66 16.28
N THR A 115 3.93 14.16 16.99
CA THR A 115 3.75 13.57 18.33
C THR A 115 3.21 14.59 19.32
N ALA A 116 3.71 15.84 19.28
CA ALA A 116 3.21 16.91 20.15
C ALA A 116 1.76 17.30 19.80
N ILE A 117 1.43 17.39 18.51
CA ILE A 117 0.08 17.70 18.02
C ILE A 117 -0.90 16.58 18.42
N ASP A 118 -0.54 15.30 18.27
CA ASP A 118 -1.37 14.17 18.66
C ASP A 118 -1.64 14.16 20.18
N SER A 119 -0.61 14.44 20.99
CA SER A 119 -0.72 14.57 22.44
C SER A 119 -1.66 15.73 22.84
N TYR A 120 -1.55 16.88 22.19
CA TYR A 120 -2.43 18.02 22.39
C TYR A 120 -3.89 17.65 22.06
N ALA A 121 -4.15 17.12 20.87
CA ALA A 121 -5.47 16.73 20.42
C ALA A 121 -6.11 15.70 21.37
N GLY A 122 -5.33 14.72 21.83
CA GLY A 122 -5.80 13.73 22.81
C GLY A 122 -6.20 14.33 24.14
N SER A 123 -5.38 15.27 24.68
CA SER A 123 -5.66 15.94 25.97
C SER A 123 -6.86 16.90 25.91
N HIS A 124 -7.21 17.40 24.72
CA HIS A 124 -8.36 18.32 24.51
C HIS A 124 -9.60 17.59 23.94
N GLY A 125 -9.61 16.24 23.93
CA GLY A 125 -10.77 15.45 23.52
C GLY A 125 -11.13 15.58 22.05
N MET A 126 -10.18 15.94 21.17
CA MET A 126 -10.39 16.06 19.72
C MET A 126 -10.42 14.68 19.06
N ILE A 127 -11.50 13.95 19.28
CA ILE A 127 -11.66 12.57 18.80
C ILE A 127 -11.92 12.57 17.29
N GLY A 128 -11.29 11.64 16.57
CA GLY A 128 -11.52 11.43 15.14
C GLY A 128 -10.60 12.22 14.20
N MET A 129 -9.69 13.03 14.71
CA MET A 129 -8.68 13.69 13.87
C MET A 129 -7.70 12.68 13.27
N ASN A 130 -7.42 12.85 11.98
CA ASN A 130 -6.50 11.96 11.27
C ASN A 130 -5.04 12.45 11.37
N ILE A 131 -4.53 12.54 12.60
CA ILE A 131 -3.16 12.95 12.88
C ILE A 131 -2.21 11.77 12.59
N PRO A 132 -1.18 11.92 11.72
CA PRO A 132 -0.20 10.88 11.47
C PRO A 132 0.59 10.52 12.75
N THR A 133 0.63 9.22 13.07
CA THR A 133 1.48 8.65 14.12
C THR A 133 2.25 7.47 13.55
N VAL A 134 3.30 7.00 14.22
CA VAL A 134 4.06 5.82 13.80
C VAL A 134 3.14 4.61 13.63
N ASP A 135 2.30 4.34 14.63
CA ASP A 135 1.37 3.20 14.61
C ASP A 135 0.38 3.28 13.45
N LYS A 136 -0.16 4.47 13.17
CA LYS A 136 -1.05 4.68 12.03
C LYS A 136 -0.34 4.50 10.70
N LYS A 137 0.92 4.97 10.57
CA LYS A 137 1.75 4.76 9.38
C LYS A 137 2.10 3.28 9.19
N VAL A 138 2.44 2.55 10.25
CA VAL A 138 2.70 1.09 10.18
C VAL A 138 1.44 0.35 9.73
N LYS A 139 0.28 0.63 10.33
CA LYS A 139 -1.00 0.05 9.90
C LYS A 139 -1.36 0.40 8.45
N ALA A 140 -1.03 1.62 8.01
CA ALA A 140 -1.24 2.00 6.62
C ALA A 140 -0.38 1.16 5.66
N TRP A 141 0.86 0.83 6.03
CA TRP A 141 1.71 -0.09 5.26
C TRP A 141 1.13 -1.51 5.19
N GLU A 142 0.58 -2.03 6.29
CA GLU A 142 -0.12 -3.33 6.30
C GLU A 142 -1.30 -3.35 5.32
N VAL A 143 -2.11 -2.28 5.29
CA VAL A 143 -3.24 -2.15 4.36
C VAL A 143 -2.77 -2.10 2.91
N VAL A 144 -1.70 -1.35 2.61
CA VAL A 144 -1.12 -1.27 1.26
C VAL A 144 -0.57 -2.62 0.80
N LEU A 145 0.15 -3.34 1.68
CA LEU A 145 0.66 -4.68 1.37
C LEU A 145 -0.48 -5.67 1.13
N LEU A 146 -1.54 -5.63 1.93
CA LEU A 146 -2.70 -6.49 1.75
C LEU A 146 -3.36 -6.25 0.38
N ASN A 147 -3.57 -4.98 0.02
CA ASN A 147 -4.11 -4.63 -1.30
C ASN A 147 -3.20 -5.11 -2.45
N ALA A 148 -1.87 -5.01 -2.30
CA ALA A 148 -0.93 -5.54 -3.30
C ALA A 148 -1.03 -7.07 -3.45
N LYS A 149 -1.20 -7.81 -2.34
CA LYS A 149 -1.42 -9.25 -2.33
C LYS A 149 -2.73 -9.64 -3.01
N ASP A 150 -3.81 -8.92 -2.75
CA ASP A 150 -5.11 -9.16 -3.38
C ASP A 150 -5.03 -8.99 -4.90
N ILE A 151 -4.39 -7.92 -5.37
CA ILE A 151 -4.16 -7.70 -6.82
C ILE A 151 -3.30 -8.82 -7.41
N MET A 152 -2.25 -9.25 -6.72
CA MET A 152 -1.40 -10.34 -7.16
C MET A 152 -2.18 -11.66 -7.29
N ASP A 153 -3.05 -11.99 -6.34
CA ASP A 153 -3.90 -13.19 -6.41
C ASP A 153 -4.91 -13.10 -7.57
N MET A 154 -5.44 -11.92 -7.87
CA MET A 154 -6.25 -11.70 -9.08
C MET A 154 -5.43 -11.88 -10.37
N CYS A 155 -4.17 -11.45 -10.40
CA CYS A 155 -3.27 -11.70 -11.53
C CYS A 155 -3.04 -13.21 -11.76
N ILE A 156 -2.92 -13.98 -10.68
CA ILE A 156 -2.71 -15.43 -10.74
C ILE A 156 -3.98 -16.15 -11.23
N SER A 157 -5.13 -15.85 -10.63
CA SER A 157 -6.41 -16.48 -10.97
C SER A 157 -6.94 -16.05 -12.33
N GLY A 158 -6.64 -14.84 -12.78
CA GLY A 158 -7.24 -14.21 -13.95
C GLY A 158 -8.73 -13.90 -13.76
N THR A 159 -9.15 -13.70 -12.51
CA THR A 159 -10.55 -13.42 -12.16
C THR A 159 -10.64 -12.24 -11.21
N VAL A 160 -11.74 -11.49 -11.29
CA VAL A 160 -12.12 -10.44 -10.34
C VAL A 160 -13.56 -10.71 -9.90
N GLY A 161 -13.72 -11.22 -8.69
CA GLY A 161 -15.01 -11.75 -8.24
C GLY A 161 -15.49 -12.88 -9.15
N TRP A 162 -16.66 -12.72 -9.80
CA TRP A 162 -17.22 -13.68 -10.75
C TRP A 162 -16.81 -13.42 -12.22
N MET A 163 -16.10 -12.31 -12.50
CA MET A 163 -15.64 -11.97 -13.85
C MET A 163 -14.37 -12.74 -14.21
N GLY A 164 -14.30 -13.19 -15.47
CA GLY A 164 -13.10 -13.81 -16.06
C GLY A 164 -12.80 -13.25 -17.45
N GLY A 165 -11.73 -13.75 -18.08
CA GLY A 165 -11.34 -13.36 -19.44
C GLY A 165 -10.97 -11.88 -19.57
N GLU A 166 -11.28 -11.28 -20.72
CA GLU A 166 -10.89 -9.89 -21.05
C GLU A 166 -11.43 -8.85 -20.07
N SER A 167 -12.63 -9.05 -19.51
CA SER A 167 -13.23 -8.15 -18.53
C SER A 167 -12.45 -8.15 -17.22
N ALA A 168 -12.01 -9.31 -16.75
CA ALA A 168 -11.15 -9.43 -15.57
C ALA A 168 -9.76 -8.85 -15.84
N ASP A 169 -9.17 -9.15 -17.00
CA ASP A 169 -7.86 -8.62 -17.40
C ASP A 169 -7.85 -7.08 -17.47
N LYS A 170 -8.93 -6.47 -17.96
CA LYS A 170 -9.10 -5.01 -17.93
C LYS A 170 -9.18 -4.50 -16.50
N SER A 171 -10.02 -5.11 -15.66
CA SER A 171 -10.20 -4.69 -14.26
C SER A 171 -8.89 -4.80 -13.45
N ILE A 172 -8.12 -5.88 -13.65
CA ILE A 172 -6.81 -6.05 -12.98
C ILE A 172 -5.84 -4.93 -13.39
N ARG A 173 -5.76 -4.61 -14.69
CA ARG A 173 -4.91 -3.50 -15.16
C ARG A 173 -5.34 -2.16 -14.54
N ASP A 174 -6.64 -1.87 -14.54
CA ASP A 174 -7.18 -0.65 -13.94
C ASP A 174 -6.85 -0.57 -12.44
N MET A 175 -6.88 -1.69 -11.69
CA MET A 175 -6.48 -1.73 -10.28
C MET A 175 -4.99 -1.45 -10.09
N ILE A 176 -4.13 -2.03 -10.93
CA ILE A 176 -2.68 -1.78 -10.91
C ILE A 176 -2.39 -0.32 -11.25
N ASP A 177 -3.01 0.22 -12.30
CA ASP A 177 -2.81 1.60 -12.75
C ASP A 177 -3.18 2.61 -11.66
N ARG A 178 -4.18 2.26 -10.86
CA ARG A 178 -4.67 3.08 -9.75
C ARG A 178 -4.02 2.77 -8.40
N PHE A 179 -3.14 1.78 -8.33
CA PHE A 179 -2.43 1.44 -7.08
C PHE A 179 -1.66 2.67 -6.56
N GLY A 180 -1.81 2.98 -5.29
CA GLY A 180 -1.19 4.15 -4.68
C GLY A 180 -1.98 5.46 -4.88
N THR A 181 -3.15 5.41 -5.52
CA THR A 181 -4.03 6.59 -5.68
C THR A 181 -5.36 6.39 -4.94
N SER A 182 -5.83 7.46 -4.32
CA SER A 182 -7.14 7.46 -3.67
C SER A 182 -8.26 7.45 -4.70
N GLN A 183 -9.19 6.49 -4.58
CA GLN A 183 -10.33 6.35 -5.50
C GLN A 183 -11.68 6.50 -4.83
N ASN A 184 -11.76 6.10 -3.56
CA ASN A 184 -12.95 6.21 -2.75
C ASN A 184 -12.59 7.02 -1.51
N PRO A 185 -12.84 8.35 -1.51
CA PRO A 185 -12.54 9.20 -0.36
C PRO A 185 -13.16 8.63 0.93
N GLY A 186 -12.34 8.50 1.98
CA GLY A 186 -12.76 7.94 3.27
C GLY A 186 -12.73 6.42 3.37
N SER A 187 -12.39 5.68 2.31
CA SER A 187 -12.11 4.24 2.44
C SER A 187 -10.83 3.99 3.23
N GLY A 188 -10.70 2.80 3.83
CA GLY A 188 -9.49 2.41 4.56
C GLY A 188 -8.21 2.51 3.73
N LEU A 189 -8.30 2.21 2.44
CA LEU A 189 -7.18 2.31 1.50
C LEU A 189 -6.83 3.77 1.18
N ASP A 190 -7.82 4.65 0.98
CA ASP A 190 -7.63 6.09 0.81
C ASP A 190 -6.93 6.71 2.03
N ILE A 191 -7.41 6.36 3.23
CA ILE A 191 -6.81 6.81 4.48
C ILE A 191 -5.35 6.32 4.58
N ALA A 192 -5.08 5.06 4.21
CA ALA A 192 -3.73 4.49 4.23
C ALA A 192 -2.79 5.26 3.27
N TYR A 193 -3.20 5.50 2.02
CA TYR A 193 -2.37 6.24 1.08
C TYR A 193 -2.09 7.66 1.54
N LYS A 194 -3.11 8.39 2.03
CA LYS A 194 -2.94 9.74 2.60
C LYS A 194 -2.02 9.75 3.81
N MET A 195 -2.07 8.71 4.65
CA MET A 195 -1.19 8.58 5.81
C MET A 195 0.29 8.42 5.41
N LEU A 196 0.56 7.79 4.26
CA LEU A 196 1.90 7.54 3.73
C LEU A 196 2.43 8.66 2.82
N GLU A 197 1.59 9.61 2.40
CA GLU A 197 2.05 10.81 1.70
C GLU A 197 2.93 11.65 2.63
N GLN A 198 4.15 11.93 2.16
CA GLN A 198 5.13 12.79 2.83
C GLN A 198 5.35 14.04 2.02
#